data_324e5ae0e5a3f538f95872a1ba70c4f9
#
_entry.id   324e5ae0e5a3f538f95872a1ba70c4f9
#
_cell.length_a   1.000
_cell.length_b   1.000
_cell.length_c   1.000
_cell.angle_alpha   90.00
_cell.angle_beta   90.00
_cell.angle_gamma   90.00
#
_symmetry.space_group_name_H-M   'P 1'
#
loop_
_entity.id
_entity.type
_entity.pdbx_description
1 polymer ?
#
loop_
_entity_poly.entity_id
_entity_poly.type
_entity_poly.pdbx_seq_one_letter_code
_entity_poly.pdbx_strand_id
1 'polypeptide(L)'
;MNVFVAGGSGVIGLPLVRALVTAGHQVTALTRSGAKQDQLRALGASVVIGDALNREALIAALEAAYPTHVIHQLTALPKDGARRPSDLAATNRLRINGTRNLLEAAITAGARRFIVGSFAILAPRNAVDEAPRDQAAAAVRAMEHQVNEATTRRSIEGIILRYGMFYSPDTPSTVTMIDMVRILMIMGWCRRDQRLQGCP
;
A
#
# COMPACT_ATOMS: atom_id res chain seq x y z
N MET A 1 1.75 13.81 17.09
CA MET A 1 0.50 13.08 16.83
C MET A 1 0.70 11.63 17.19
N ASN A 2 -0.39 10.92 17.50
CA ASN A 2 -0.35 9.46 17.70
C ASN A 2 -0.85 8.79 16.41
N VAL A 3 0.01 8.01 15.75
CA VAL A 3 -0.22 7.48 14.41
C VAL A 3 -0.17 5.96 14.41
N PHE A 4 -1.23 5.31 13.97
CA PHE A 4 -1.25 3.87 13.74
C PHE A 4 -0.97 3.57 12.26
N VAL A 5 0.07 2.77 11.98
CA VAL A 5 0.46 2.43 10.60
C VAL A 5 0.22 0.94 10.35
N ALA A 6 -0.85 0.63 9.63
CA ALA A 6 -1.11 -0.72 9.17
C ALA A 6 -0.27 -1.03 7.91
N GLY A 7 0.58 -2.06 8.01
CA GLY A 7 1.57 -2.37 6.98
C GLY A 7 2.92 -1.69 7.20
N GLY A 8 3.24 -1.29 8.43
CA GLY A 8 4.47 -0.57 8.79
C GLY A 8 5.78 -1.26 8.42
N SER A 9 5.77 -2.57 8.22
CA SER A 9 6.95 -3.35 7.82
C SER A 9 7.10 -3.56 6.31
N GLY A 10 6.22 -2.96 5.50
CA GLY A 10 6.25 -3.02 4.03
C GLY A 10 7.27 -2.06 3.41
N VAL A 11 7.43 -2.14 2.09
CA VAL A 11 8.37 -1.30 1.31
C VAL A 11 8.08 0.19 1.51
N ILE A 12 6.80 0.58 1.54
CA ILE A 12 6.38 1.97 1.81
C ILE A 12 6.30 2.23 3.31
N GLY A 13 5.80 1.23 4.08
CA GLY A 13 5.54 1.40 5.51
C GLY A 13 6.78 1.67 6.33
N LEU A 14 7.88 0.98 6.06
CA LEU A 14 9.10 1.13 6.84
C LEU A 14 9.75 2.52 6.73
N PRO A 15 9.94 3.09 5.52
CA PRO A 15 10.37 4.48 5.38
C PRO A 15 9.39 5.48 6.00
N LEU A 16 8.09 5.23 5.89
CA LEU A 16 7.06 6.07 6.48
C LEU A 16 7.15 6.07 8.01
N VAL A 17 7.26 4.89 8.64
CA VAL A 17 7.44 4.78 10.10
C VAL A 17 8.68 5.54 10.55
N ARG A 18 9.81 5.38 9.84
CA ARG A 18 11.04 6.13 10.13
C ARG A 18 10.81 7.63 10.07
N ALA A 19 10.20 8.11 9.00
CA ALA A 19 9.95 9.55 8.80
C ALA A 19 9.04 10.12 9.89
N LEU A 20 7.97 9.41 10.26
CA LEU A 20 7.04 9.83 11.31
C LEU A 20 7.72 9.88 12.68
N VAL A 21 8.51 8.87 13.05
CA VAL A 21 9.24 8.86 14.31
C VAL A 21 10.28 9.97 14.35
N THR A 22 11.05 10.18 13.26
CA THR A 22 12.02 11.27 13.15
C THR A 22 11.36 12.65 13.28
N ALA A 23 10.13 12.79 12.80
CA ALA A 23 9.32 14.00 12.96
C ALA A 23 8.69 14.16 14.36
N GLY A 24 9.03 13.29 15.33
CA GLY A 24 8.57 13.38 16.71
C GLY A 24 7.15 12.86 16.94
N HIS A 25 6.61 12.03 16.04
CA HIS A 25 5.30 11.41 16.24
C HIS A 25 5.43 10.10 17.01
N GLN A 26 4.42 9.79 17.83
CA GLN A 26 4.26 8.47 18.43
C GLN A 26 3.67 7.55 17.37
N VAL A 27 4.37 6.45 17.07
CA VAL A 27 3.97 5.53 16.00
C VAL A 27 3.74 4.14 16.57
N THR A 28 2.57 3.57 16.27
CA THR A 28 2.28 2.15 16.48
C THR A 28 2.16 1.47 15.12
N ALA A 29 3.01 0.50 14.84
CA ALA A 29 3.06 -0.20 13.56
C ALA A 29 2.45 -1.60 13.66
N LEU A 30 1.47 -1.90 12.81
CA LEU A 30 0.91 -3.24 12.66
C LEU A 30 1.74 -4.03 11.62
N THR A 31 2.15 -5.24 12.01
CA THR A 31 2.80 -6.21 11.13
C THR A 31 2.33 -7.63 11.42
N ARG A 32 2.28 -8.49 10.39
CA ARG A 32 2.04 -9.93 10.57
C ARG A 32 3.33 -10.71 10.89
N SER A 33 4.48 -10.10 10.63
CA SER A 33 5.77 -10.78 10.74
C SER A 33 6.46 -10.42 12.04
N GLY A 34 6.61 -11.41 12.94
CA GLY A 34 7.44 -11.28 14.14
C GLY A 34 8.90 -10.97 13.82
N ALA A 35 9.43 -11.52 12.73
CA ALA A 35 10.81 -11.27 12.30
C ALA A 35 11.11 -9.80 11.93
N LYS A 36 10.08 -9.01 11.62
CA LYS A 36 10.23 -7.57 11.33
C LYS A 36 9.95 -6.66 12.53
N GLN A 37 9.59 -7.25 13.65
CA GLN A 37 9.26 -6.51 14.87
C GLN A 37 10.46 -5.71 15.40
N ASP A 38 11.62 -6.33 15.46
CA ASP A 38 12.83 -5.69 16.00
C ASP A 38 13.28 -4.53 15.11
N GLN A 39 13.13 -4.66 13.80
CA GLN A 39 13.40 -3.57 12.86
C GLN A 39 12.52 -2.35 13.10
N LEU A 40 11.23 -2.54 13.38
CA LEU A 40 10.30 -1.45 13.68
C LEU A 40 10.57 -0.84 15.06
N ARG A 41 10.88 -1.66 16.07
CA ARG A 41 11.27 -1.19 17.40
C ARG A 41 12.56 -0.39 17.38
N ALA A 42 13.54 -0.80 16.59
CA ALA A 42 14.79 -0.08 16.41
C ALA A 42 14.60 1.31 15.80
N LEU A 43 13.50 1.54 15.07
CA LEU A 43 13.09 2.86 14.58
C LEU A 43 12.41 3.71 15.65
N GLY A 44 12.10 3.17 16.83
CA GLY A 44 11.37 3.85 17.90
C GLY A 44 9.85 3.70 17.82
N ALA A 45 9.32 2.79 17.01
CA ALA A 45 7.88 2.53 16.94
C ALA A 45 7.46 1.45 17.94
N SER A 46 6.27 1.61 18.51
CA SER A 46 5.53 0.52 19.15
C SER A 46 5.06 -0.48 18.09
N VAL A 47 5.01 -1.78 18.42
CA VAL A 47 4.68 -2.80 17.41
C VAL A 47 3.54 -3.68 17.90
N VAL A 48 2.54 -3.83 17.05
CA VAL A 48 1.45 -4.80 17.18
C VAL A 48 1.65 -5.90 16.14
N ILE A 49 1.69 -7.15 16.61
CA ILE A 49 1.66 -8.32 15.71
C ILE A 49 0.20 -8.73 15.55
N GLY A 50 -0.31 -8.67 14.33
CA GLY A 50 -1.71 -8.99 14.06
C GLY A 50 -2.05 -9.00 12.57
N ASP A 51 -3.21 -9.56 12.26
CA ASP A 51 -3.77 -9.58 10.91
C ASP A 51 -4.93 -8.60 10.81
N ALA A 52 -4.90 -7.71 9.82
CA ALA A 52 -5.98 -6.76 9.56
C ALA A 52 -7.30 -7.43 9.12
N LEU A 53 -7.27 -8.72 8.81
CA LEU A 53 -8.46 -9.51 8.56
C LEU A 53 -9.12 -10.05 9.85
N ASN A 54 -8.43 -9.97 10.98
CA ASN A 54 -9.01 -10.26 12.29
C ASN A 54 -9.58 -8.96 12.89
N ARG A 55 -10.88 -8.78 12.73
CA ARG A 55 -11.61 -7.57 13.11
C ARG A 55 -11.49 -7.26 14.62
N GLU A 56 -11.71 -8.25 15.46
CA GLU A 56 -11.75 -8.08 16.93
C GLU A 56 -10.37 -7.72 17.48
N ALA A 57 -9.34 -8.46 17.06
CA ALA A 57 -7.96 -8.17 17.45
C ALA A 57 -7.52 -6.78 16.97
N LEU A 58 -8.01 -6.33 15.81
CA LEU A 58 -7.66 -5.03 15.27
C LEU A 58 -8.33 -3.89 16.05
N ILE A 59 -9.59 -4.03 16.43
CA ILE A 59 -10.30 -3.07 17.30
C ILE A 59 -9.56 -2.93 18.63
N ALA A 60 -9.28 -4.03 19.31
CA ALA A 60 -8.55 -4.01 20.59
C ALA A 60 -7.15 -3.36 20.44
N ALA A 61 -6.44 -3.61 19.33
CA ALA A 61 -5.14 -3.02 19.08
C ALA A 61 -5.21 -1.50 18.85
N LEU A 62 -6.21 -1.00 18.14
CA LEU A 62 -6.37 0.44 17.92
C LEU A 62 -6.87 1.15 19.18
N GLU A 63 -7.78 0.54 19.93
CA GLU A 63 -8.21 1.08 21.23
C GLU A 63 -7.02 1.22 22.20
N ALA A 64 -6.16 0.20 22.28
CA ALA A 64 -4.96 0.26 23.13
C ALA A 64 -3.93 1.29 22.64
N ALA A 65 -3.82 1.50 21.33
CA ALA A 65 -2.90 2.46 20.72
C ALA A 65 -3.41 3.91 20.78
N TYR A 66 -4.72 4.14 20.90
CA TYR A 66 -5.36 5.47 20.97
C TYR A 66 -4.90 6.42 19.84
N PRO A 67 -4.97 6.02 18.58
CA PRO A 67 -4.43 6.81 17.50
C PRO A 67 -5.30 8.03 17.16
N THR A 68 -4.67 9.16 16.87
CA THR A 68 -5.36 10.31 16.24
C THR A 68 -5.46 10.15 14.74
N HIS A 69 -4.53 9.38 14.15
CA HIS A 69 -4.42 9.15 12.71
C HIS A 69 -4.16 7.66 12.43
N VAL A 70 -4.85 7.11 11.45
CA VAL A 70 -4.62 5.74 10.98
C VAL A 70 -4.17 5.77 9.52
N ILE A 71 -3.07 5.11 9.23
CA ILE A 71 -2.51 5.03 7.87
C ILE A 71 -2.53 3.57 7.41
N HIS A 72 -3.21 3.31 6.30
CA HIS A 72 -3.35 2.00 5.70
C HIS A 72 -2.44 1.85 4.48
N GLN A 73 -1.38 1.04 4.64
CA GLN A 73 -0.41 0.67 3.60
C GLN A 73 -0.30 -0.85 3.41
N LEU A 74 -1.38 -1.58 3.77
CA LEU A 74 -1.37 -3.05 3.67
C LEU A 74 -1.42 -3.50 2.23
N THR A 75 -0.50 -4.39 1.89
CA THR A 75 -0.51 -5.18 0.66
C THR A 75 -0.05 -6.60 0.97
N ALA A 76 -0.40 -7.54 0.10
CA ALA A 76 0.11 -8.92 0.13
C ALA A 76 0.54 -9.30 -1.28
N LEU A 77 1.41 -8.47 -1.87
CA LEU A 77 1.98 -8.72 -3.18
C LEU A 77 3.07 -9.78 -3.08
N PRO A 78 3.18 -10.68 -4.07
CA PRO A 78 4.33 -11.59 -4.20
C PRO A 78 5.64 -10.79 -4.30
N LYS A 79 6.73 -11.36 -3.76
CA LYS A 79 8.05 -10.70 -3.79
C LYS A 79 8.54 -10.42 -5.21
N ASP A 80 8.24 -11.32 -6.14
CA ASP A 80 8.64 -11.23 -7.55
C ASP A 80 7.60 -10.51 -8.44
N GLY A 81 6.66 -9.79 -7.82
CA GLY A 81 5.54 -9.16 -8.50
C GLY A 81 4.40 -10.12 -8.85
N ALA A 82 3.24 -9.57 -9.15
CA ALA A 82 2.09 -10.34 -9.59
C ALA A 82 2.20 -10.65 -11.08
N ARG A 83 2.16 -11.93 -11.45
CA ARG A 83 2.23 -12.39 -12.84
C ARG A 83 0.86 -12.84 -13.36
N ARG A 84 -0.06 -13.23 -12.45
CA ARG A 84 -1.40 -13.70 -12.76
C ARG A 84 -2.42 -12.91 -11.93
N PRO A 85 -3.67 -12.76 -12.39
CA PRO A 85 -4.72 -12.12 -11.59
C PRO A 85 -4.93 -12.78 -10.21
N SER A 86 -4.77 -14.09 -10.12
CA SER A 86 -4.86 -14.85 -8.86
C SER A 86 -3.83 -14.44 -7.81
N ASP A 87 -2.66 -13.95 -8.24
CA ASP A 87 -1.59 -13.52 -7.34
C ASP A 87 -1.99 -12.25 -6.55
N LEU A 88 -3.01 -11.55 -7.02
CA LEU A 88 -3.56 -10.36 -6.37
C LEU A 88 -4.70 -10.66 -5.39
N ALA A 89 -5.17 -11.91 -5.30
CA ALA A 89 -6.33 -12.27 -4.48
C ALA A 89 -6.15 -11.88 -3.00
N ALA A 90 -4.98 -12.15 -2.42
CA ALA A 90 -4.67 -11.80 -1.04
C ALA A 90 -4.65 -10.27 -0.83
N THR A 91 -4.08 -9.51 -1.77
CA THR A 91 -4.06 -8.05 -1.72
C THR A 91 -5.47 -7.47 -1.90
N ASN A 92 -6.28 -8.01 -2.81
CA ASN A 92 -7.65 -7.58 -3.02
C ASN A 92 -8.51 -7.82 -1.77
N ARG A 93 -8.32 -8.95 -1.10
CA ARG A 93 -8.97 -9.23 0.19
C ARG A 93 -8.59 -8.20 1.27
N LEU A 94 -7.33 -7.80 1.35
CA LEU A 94 -6.89 -6.74 2.26
C LEU A 94 -7.49 -5.38 1.90
N ARG A 95 -7.59 -5.04 0.61
CA ARG A 95 -8.22 -3.81 0.15
C ARG A 95 -9.69 -3.73 0.52
N ILE A 96 -10.43 -4.83 0.41
CA ILE A 96 -11.86 -4.86 0.71
C ILE A 96 -12.11 -5.05 2.21
N ASN A 97 -11.67 -6.18 2.75
CA ASN A 97 -12.01 -6.57 4.13
C ASN A 97 -11.08 -5.90 5.15
N GLY A 98 -9.78 -5.79 4.83
CA GLY A 98 -8.82 -5.10 5.70
C GLY A 98 -9.14 -3.62 5.87
N THR A 99 -9.55 -2.95 4.78
CA THR A 99 -9.98 -1.54 4.86
C THR A 99 -11.21 -1.37 5.72
N ARG A 100 -12.24 -2.24 5.53
CA ARG A 100 -13.45 -2.22 6.35
C ARG A 100 -13.13 -2.36 7.84
N ASN A 101 -12.34 -3.36 8.18
CA ASN A 101 -11.96 -3.62 9.57
C ASN A 101 -11.13 -2.48 10.18
N LEU A 102 -10.19 -1.92 9.40
CA LEU A 102 -9.37 -0.77 9.84
C LEU A 102 -10.18 0.50 10.01
N LEU A 103 -11.12 0.80 9.10
CA LEU A 103 -12.03 1.94 9.23
C LEU A 103 -12.88 1.83 10.47
N GLU A 104 -13.50 0.66 10.69
CA GLU A 104 -14.31 0.41 11.88
C GLU A 104 -13.48 0.56 13.15
N ALA A 105 -12.31 -0.09 13.22
CA ALA A 105 -11.42 0.01 14.37
C ALA A 105 -10.94 1.46 14.62
N ALA A 106 -10.66 2.22 13.55
CA ALA A 106 -10.25 3.62 13.63
C ALA A 106 -11.38 4.51 14.21
N ILE A 107 -12.61 4.31 13.74
CA ILE A 107 -13.79 5.04 14.23
C ILE A 107 -14.07 4.69 15.68
N THR A 108 -14.04 3.41 16.04
CA THR A 108 -14.25 2.93 17.42
C THR A 108 -13.20 3.51 18.38
N ALA A 109 -11.94 3.56 17.97
CA ALA A 109 -10.84 4.14 18.75
C ALA A 109 -10.86 5.69 18.78
N GLY A 110 -11.80 6.35 18.13
CA GLY A 110 -11.92 7.80 18.10
C GLY A 110 -10.86 8.51 17.26
N ALA A 111 -10.27 7.83 16.27
CA ALA A 111 -9.34 8.45 15.35
C ALA A 111 -10.02 9.54 14.51
N ARG A 112 -9.33 10.64 14.30
CA ARG A 112 -9.87 11.79 13.53
C ARG A 112 -9.66 11.63 12.03
N ARG A 113 -8.57 10.95 11.62
CA ARG A 113 -8.18 10.86 10.22
C ARG A 113 -7.77 9.46 9.82
N PHE A 114 -8.24 9.03 8.64
CA PHE A 114 -7.88 7.77 8.01
C PHE A 114 -7.24 8.03 6.64
N ILE A 115 -6.02 7.56 6.43
CA ILE A 115 -5.26 7.77 5.22
C ILE A 115 -5.01 6.42 4.56
N VAL A 116 -5.38 6.26 3.29
CA VAL A 116 -5.17 5.01 2.56
C VAL A 116 -4.36 5.21 1.30
N GLY A 117 -3.40 4.31 1.09
CA GLY A 117 -2.67 4.19 -0.17
C GLY A 117 -3.51 3.48 -1.23
N SER A 118 -3.72 4.15 -2.36
CA SER A 118 -4.41 3.65 -3.55
C SER A 118 -3.51 3.72 -4.78
N PHE A 119 -4.03 3.36 -5.96
CA PHE A 119 -3.27 3.33 -7.22
C PHE A 119 -3.89 4.20 -8.30
N ALA A 120 -3.12 5.12 -8.87
CA ALA A 120 -3.57 6.00 -9.93
C ALA A 120 -3.90 5.27 -11.25
N ILE A 121 -3.19 4.18 -11.55
CA ILE A 121 -3.34 3.42 -12.80
C ILE A 121 -4.64 2.58 -12.81
N LEU A 122 -5.11 2.17 -11.63
CA LEU A 122 -6.31 1.34 -11.49
C LEU A 122 -7.58 2.17 -11.24
N ALA A 123 -7.45 3.48 -11.04
CA ALA A 123 -8.60 4.36 -10.96
C ALA A 123 -9.19 4.55 -12.38
N PRO A 124 -10.49 4.31 -12.59
CA PRO A 124 -11.10 4.51 -13.90
C PRO A 124 -10.96 5.98 -14.32
N ARG A 125 -10.57 6.21 -15.57
CA ARG A 125 -10.51 7.56 -16.15
C ARG A 125 -11.90 8.18 -16.33
N ASN A 126 -12.93 7.36 -16.46
CA ASN A 126 -14.33 7.81 -16.59
C ASN A 126 -15.23 6.87 -15.78
N ALA A 127 -16.09 7.44 -14.95
CA ALA A 127 -16.95 6.73 -13.99
C ALA A 127 -18.15 6.01 -14.64
N VAL A 128 -18.23 5.90 -15.95
CA VAL A 128 -19.46 5.48 -16.65
C VAL A 128 -19.44 4.03 -17.16
N ASP A 129 -18.28 3.35 -17.20
CA ASP A 129 -18.21 2.08 -17.91
C ASP A 129 -17.80 0.88 -17.09
N GLU A 130 -18.69 -0.10 -17.14
CA GLU A 130 -18.53 -1.55 -17.06
C GLU A 130 -18.09 -2.16 -15.73
N ALA A 131 -18.80 -3.24 -15.36
CA ALA A 131 -18.37 -4.18 -14.34
C ALA A 131 -16.90 -4.56 -14.62
N PRO A 132 -15.96 -4.30 -13.69
CA PRO A 132 -14.55 -4.45 -14.00
C PRO A 132 -14.25 -5.92 -14.26
N ARG A 133 -13.83 -6.22 -15.47
CA ARG A 133 -13.20 -7.51 -15.80
C ARG A 133 -11.94 -7.72 -14.97
N ASP A 134 -11.41 -6.65 -14.38
CA ASP A 134 -10.25 -6.66 -13.51
C ASP A 134 -10.66 -6.58 -12.03
N GLN A 135 -10.52 -7.71 -11.34
CA GLN A 135 -10.79 -7.84 -9.91
C GLN A 135 -9.91 -6.90 -9.05
N ALA A 136 -8.72 -6.56 -9.51
CA ALA A 136 -7.84 -5.64 -8.78
C ALA A 136 -8.39 -4.21 -8.81
N ALA A 137 -8.88 -3.75 -9.97
CA ALA A 137 -9.53 -2.46 -10.09
C ALA A 137 -10.82 -2.39 -9.28
N ALA A 138 -11.60 -3.48 -9.23
CA ALA A 138 -12.79 -3.58 -8.39
C ALA A 138 -12.45 -3.45 -6.90
N ALA A 139 -11.40 -4.13 -6.44
CA ALA A 139 -10.96 -4.08 -5.04
C ALA A 139 -10.46 -2.68 -4.65
N VAL A 140 -9.76 -1.98 -5.55
CA VAL A 140 -9.33 -0.59 -5.32
C VAL A 140 -10.54 0.34 -5.21
N ARG A 141 -11.52 0.23 -6.13
CA ARG A 141 -12.74 1.02 -6.06
C ARG A 141 -13.54 0.76 -4.79
N ALA A 142 -13.67 -0.50 -4.38
CA ALA A 142 -14.37 -0.86 -3.15
C ALA A 142 -13.68 -0.25 -1.92
N MET A 143 -12.36 -0.25 -1.87
CA MET A 143 -11.55 0.39 -0.83
C MET A 143 -11.79 1.90 -0.79
N GLU A 144 -11.67 2.58 -1.94
CA GLU A 144 -11.88 4.03 -2.03
C GLU A 144 -13.31 4.43 -1.68
N HIS A 145 -14.31 3.63 -2.13
CA HIS A 145 -15.70 3.84 -1.81
C HIS A 145 -15.97 3.80 -0.30
N GLN A 146 -15.41 2.81 0.41
CA GLN A 146 -15.56 2.69 1.86
C GLN A 146 -15.02 3.92 2.59
N VAL A 147 -13.86 4.45 2.18
CA VAL A 147 -13.26 5.65 2.78
C VAL A 147 -14.11 6.88 2.49
N ASN A 148 -14.57 7.05 1.24
CA ASN A 148 -15.43 8.17 0.86
C ASN A 148 -16.77 8.13 1.61
N GLU A 149 -17.38 6.96 1.77
CA GLU A 149 -18.62 6.77 2.51
C GLU A 149 -18.46 7.15 3.99
N ALA A 150 -17.39 6.70 4.65
CA ALA A 150 -17.09 7.06 6.02
C ALA A 150 -16.89 8.57 6.19
N THR A 151 -16.23 9.22 5.21
CA THR A 151 -16.05 10.67 5.19
C THR A 151 -17.38 11.41 4.99
N THR A 152 -18.20 10.97 4.06
CA THR A 152 -19.52 11.57 3.79
C THR A 152 -20.44 11.48 5.01
N ARG A 153 -20.39 10.38 5.73
CA ARG A 153 -21.13 10.20 7.00
C ARG A 153 -20.52 10.99 8.17
N ARG A 154 -19.43 11.71 7.94
CA ARG A 154 -18.68 12.46 8.96
C ARG A 154 -18.20 11.60 10.14
N SER A 155 -18.02 10.29 9.89
CA SER A 155 -17.55 9.35 10.93
C SER A 155 -16.04 9.51 11.15
N ILE A 156 -15.27 9.83 10.08
CA ILE A 156 -13.84 10.06 10.10
C ILE A 156 -13.44 10.90 8.88
N GLU A 157 -12.36 11.71 8.97
CA GLU A 157 -11.79 12.39 7.82
C GLU A 157 -10.96 11.42 6.98
N GLY A 158 -11.42 11.06 5.79
CA GLY A 158 -10.75 10.12 4.88
C GLY A 158 -9.86 10.84 3.87
N ILE A 159 -8.63 10.34 3.68
CA ILE A 159 -7.70 10.80 2.65
C ILE A 159 -7.27 9.60 1.81
N ILE A 160 -7.42 9.71 0.49
CA ILE A 160 -7.02 8.70 -0.48
C ILE A 160 -5.80 9.20 -1.24
N LEU A 161 -4.65 8.53 -1.06
CA LEU A 161 -3.41 8.84 -1.76
C LEU A 161 -3.27 7.90 -2.96
N ARG A 162 -3.59 8.38 -4.15
CA ARG A 162 -3.41 7.61 -5.38
C ARG A 162 -1.96 7.69 -5.85
N TYR A 163 -1.23 6.64 -5.58
CA TYR A 163 0.18 6.52 -5.96
C TYR A 163 0.35 6.20 -7.44
N GLY A 164 1.36 6.78 -8.06
CA GLY A 164 1.89 6.32 -9.33
C GLY A 164 2.84 5.13 -9.15
N MET A 165 3.80 4.98 -10.06
CA MET A 165 4.86 3.98 -9.94
C MET A 165 5.88 4.42 -8.89
N PHE A 166 6.21 3.52 -7.98
CA PHE A 166 7.32 3.74 -7.04
C PHE A 166 8.63 3.31 -7.68
N TYR A 167 9.67 4.08 -7.43
CA TYR A 167 11.03 3.72 -7.78
C TYR A 167 11.98 4.07 -6.65
N SER A 168 12.96 3.21 -6.40
CA SER A 168 14.05 3.44 -5.46
C SER A 168 15.23 2.57 -5.87
N PRO A 169 16.47 3.03 -5.74
CA PRO A 169 17.65 2.23 -6.07
C PRO A 169 17.71 0.91 -5.30
N ASP A 170 17.08 0.85 -4.13
CA ASP A 170 17.09 -0.31 -3.24
C ASP A 170 15.94 -1.29 -3.49
N THR A 171 15.05 -1.02 -4.45
CA THR A 171 13.91 -1.92 -4.72
C THR A 171 14.18 -2.82 -5.92
N PRO A 172 13.96 -4.16 -5.79
CA PRO A 172 14.17 -5.11 -6.88
C PRO A 172 13.41 -4.76 -8.17
N SER A 173 12.19 -4.23 -8.05
CA SER A 173 11.39 -3.81 -9.20
C SER A 173 12.03 -2.66 -9.99
N THR A 174 12.68 -1.73 -9.33
CA THR A 174 13.41 -0.62 -9.99
C THR A 174 14.65 -1.15 -10.70
N VAL A 175 15.42 -2.03 -10.06
CA VAL A 175 16.59 -2.67 -10.66
C VAL A 175 16.16 -3.43 -11.92
N THR A 176 15.13 -4.27 -11.84
CA THR A 176 14.59 -5.01 -12.99
C THR A 176 14.15 -4.06 -14.12
N MET A 177 13.52 -2.94 -13.79
CA MET A 177 13.09 -1.95 -14.79
C MET A 177 14.29 -1.26 -15.48
N ILE A 178 15.31 -0.92 -14.71
CA ILE A 178 16.57 -0.36 -15.27
C ILE A 178 17.24 -1.36 -16.20
N ASP A 179 17.31 -2.63 -15.82
CA ASP A 179 17.91 -3.68 -16.63
C ASP A 179 17.12 -3.92 -17.92
N MET A 180 15.77 -3.92 -17.85
CA MET A 180 14.95 -3.99 -19.07
C MET A 180 15.20 -2.82 -20.02
N VAL A 181 15.31 -1.58 -19.51
CA VAL A 181 15.61 -0.40 -20.32
C VAL A 181 17.00 -0.53 -20.96
N ARG A 182 18.01 -0.98 -20.21
CA ARG A 182 19.36 -1.23 -20.73
C ARG A 182 19.35 -2.25 -21.87
N ILE A 183 18.66 -3.38 -21.69
CA ILE A 183 18.53 -4.42 -22.71
C ILE A 183 17.83 -3.87 -23.95
N LEU A 184 16.73 -3.13 -23.80
CA LEU A 184 16.01 -2.52 -24.92
C LEU A 184 16.86 -1.48 -25.66
N MET A 185 17.66 -0.69 -24.96
CA MET A 185 18.61 0.25 -25.59
C MET A 185 19.69 -0.48 -26.36
N ILE A 186 20.27 -1.54 -25.82
CA ILE A 186 21.28 -2.36 -26.53
C ILE A 186 20.67 -3.00 -27.79
N MET A 187 19.46 -3.59 -27.67
CA MET A 187 18.77 -4.17 -28.83
C MET A 187 18.36 -3.13 -29.87
N GLY A 188 17.97 -1.94 -29.45
CA GLY A 188 17.65 -0.81 -30.34
C GLY A 188 18.89 -0.26 -31.07
N TRP A 189 20.04 -0.26 -30.39
CA TRP A 189 21.33 0.14 -30.97
C TRP A 189 21.83 -0.89 -31.99
N CYS A 190 21.73 -2.18 -31.64
CA CYS A 190 22.10 -3.27 -32.53
C CYS A 190 21.27 -3.28 -33.83
N ARG A 191 19.96 -2.98 -33.78
CA ARG A 191 19.11 -2.85 -34.98
C ARG A 191 19.47 -1.63 -35.85
N ARG A 192 19.96 -0.56 -35.25
CA ARG A 192 20.36 0.64 -35.99
C ARG A 192 21.69 0.43 -36.75
N ASP A 193 22.60 -0.32 -36.14
CA ASP A 193 23.91 -0.65 -36.70
C ASP A 193 23.78 -1.62 -37.87
N GLN A 194 22.86 -2.60 -37.78
CA GLN A 194 22.59 -3.55 -38.89
C GLN A 194 21.99 -2.85 -40.14
N ARG A 195 21.30 -1.73 -40.01
CA ARG A 195 20.77 -0.97 -41.13
C ARG A 195 21.82 -0.09 -41.82
N LEU A 196 22.93 0.17 -41.15
CA LEU A 196 24.03 0.96 -41.69
C LEU A 196 25.10 0.09 -42.38
N GLN A 197 25.08 -1.22 -42.16
CA GLN A 197 26.06 -2.15 -42.74
C GLN A 197 25.51 -3.02 -43.87
N GLY A 198 24.30 -2.84 -44.29
CA GLY A 198 23.66 -3.66 -45.29
C GLY A 198 23.01 -2.88 -46.40
N CYS A 199 23.77 -2.51 -47.42
CA CYS A 199 23.35 -2.70 -48.82
C CYS A 199 24.57 -2.57 -49.72
N PRO A 200 25.01 -3.62 -50.44
CA PRO A 200 25.68 -3.44 -51.70
C PRO A 200 24.68 -3.02 -52.76
#